data_9d9ea1ca476a13d975bcf90796e0efe3
#
_entry.id   9d9ea1ca476a13d975bcf90796e0efe3
#
_cell.length_a   1.000
_cell.length_b   1.000
_cell.length_c   1.000
_cell.angle_alpha   90.00
_cell.angle_beta   90.00
_cell.angle_gamma   90.00
#
_symmetry.space_group_name_H-M   'P 1'
#
loop_
_entity.id
_entity.type
_entity.pdbx_description
1 polymer ?
#
loop_
_entity_poly.entity_id
_entity_poly.type
_entity_poly.pdbx_seq_one_letter_code
_entity_poly.pdbx_strand_id
1 'polypeptide(L)'
;MSVLSVFRIHRPDTIWFHCNRLPDASDVHWDQLWKSVPLKIIYHKQQTDRDVLESGLMLARDSAVVATLLEHGGIFINWNILVVQSLNPLRNYSTCFSKVCLPFITVMLIAV
;
A
#
# COMPACT_ATOMS: atom_id res chain seq x y z
N MET A 1 0.31 -1.78 -11.91
CA MET A 1 1.69 -2.36 -12.00
C MET A 1 2.26 -2.72 -10.64
N SER A 2 2.20 -1.85 -9.63
CA SER A 2 2.71 -2.11 -8.27
C SER A 2 2.14 -3.40 -7.67
N VAL A 3 0.83 -3.53 -7.56
CA VAL A 3 0.15 -4.70 -6.96
C VAL A 3 0.51 -6.01 -7.68
N LEU A 4 0.56 -5.99 -9.01
CA LEU A 4 0.96 -7.18 -9.78
C LEU A 4 2.40 -7.59 -9.53
N SER A 5 3.32 -6.63 -9.36
CA SER A 5 4.72 -6.94 -9.04
C SER A 5 4.85 -7.61 -7.69
N VAL A 6 4.12 -7.13 -6.68
CA VAL A 6 4.05 -7.75 -5.35
C VAL A 6 3.53 -9.18 -5.45
N PHE A 7 2.42 -9.38 -6.15
CA PHE A 7 1.83 -10.71 -6.31
C PHE A 7 2.75 -11.69 -7.02
N ARG A 8 3.45 -11.24 -8.07
CA ARG A 8 4.38 -12.08 -8.82
C ARG A 8 5.60 -12.51 -8.02
N ILE A 9 6.13 -11.60 -7.21
CA ILE A 9 7.39 -11.83 -6.46
C ILE A 9 7.13 -12.56 -5.14
N HIS A 10 6.10 -12.16 -4.39
CA HIS A 10 5.87 -12.64 -3.03
C HIS A 10 4.77 -13.69 -2.92
N ARG A 11 3.84 -13.74 -3.88
CA ARG A 11 2.65 -14.60 -3.85
C ARG A 11 1.97 -14.62 -2.47
N PRO A 12 1.59 -13.45 -1.94
CA PRO A 12 0.96 -13.37 -0.63
C PRO A 12 -0.42 -14.02 -0.66
N ASP A 13 -0.87 -14.51 0.50
CA ASP A 13 -2.21 -15.07 0.65
C ASP A 13 -3.31 -14.02 0.42
N THR A 14 -3.04 -12.79 0.83
CA THR A 14 -3.96 -11.66 0.66
C THR A 14 -3.20 -10.35 0.51
N ILE A 15 -3.70 -9.49 -0.37
CA ILE A 15 -3.25 -8.09 -0.48
C ILE A 15 -4.38 -7.20 -0.01
N TRP A 16 -4.14 -6.41 1.02
CA TRP A 16 -5.10 -5.42 1.51
C TRP A 16 -4.97 -4.14 0.70
N PHE A 17 -5.99 -3.85 -0.06
CA PHE A 17 -6.06 -2.67 -0.89
C PHE A 17 -6.83 -1.57 -0.16
N HIS A 18 -6.09 -0.61 0.39
CA HIS A 18 -6.65 0.52 1.12
C HIS A 18 -7.04 1.62 0.14
N CYS A 19 -8.29 2.01 0.14
CA CYS A 19 -8.80 3.06 -0.73
C CYS A 19 -9.95 3.82 -0.09
N ASN A 20 -10.18 5.03 -0.54
CA ASN A 20 -11.38 5.81 -0.24
C ASN A 20 -12.44 5.65 -1.35
N ARG A 21 -12.01 5.31 -2.56
CA ARG A 21 -12.84 5.08 -3.72
C ARG A 21 -12.24 3.97 -4.58
N LEU A 22 -13.06 3.06 -5.05
CA LEU A 22 -12.63 2.05 -6.02
C LEU A 22 -12.45 2.68 -7.41
N PRO A 23 -11.53 2.12 -8.22
CA PRO A 23 -11.46 2.41 -9.64
C PRO A 23 -12.78 2.10 -10.34
N ASP A 24 -12.99 2.72 -11.50
CA ASP A 24 -14.18 2.50 -12.30
C ASP A 24 -14.28 1.02 -12.72
N ALA A 25 -15.48 0.45 -12.65
CA ALA A 25 -15.73 -0.92 -13.07
C ALA A 25 -15.46 -1.17 -14.57
N SER A 26 -15.44 -0.12 -15.37
CA SER A 26 -15.07 -0.16 -16.80
C SER A 26 -13.55 -0.18 -17.06
N ASP A 27 -12.73 0.02 -16.02
CA ASP A 27 -11.28 -0.03 -16.14
C ASP A 27 -10.81 -1.48 -16.35
N VAL A 28 -10.31 -1.76 -17.55
CA VAL A 28 -9.84 -3.10 -17.95
C VAL A 28 -8.70 -3.58 -17.05
N HIS A 29 -7.81 -2.69 -16.63
CA HIS A 29 -6.68 -3.04 -15.77
C HIS A 29 -7.14 -3.40 -14.36
N TRP A 30 -8.17 -2.71 -13.84
CA TRP A 30 -8.77 -3.01 -12.56
C TRP A 30 -9.49 -4.36 -12.58
N ASP A 31 -10.27 -4.63 -13.62
CA ASP A 31 -10.97 -5.92 -13.78
C ASP A 31 -9.99 -7.10 -13.85
N GLN A 32 -8.90 -6.95 -14.60
CA GLN A 32 -7.85 -7.97 -14.67
C GLN A 32 -7.18 -8.18 -13.30
N LEU A 33 -6.89 -7.10 -12.58
CA LEU A 33 -6.28 -7.17 -11.26
C LEU A 33 -7.19 -7.89 -10.27
N TRP A 34 -8.46 -7.51 -10.25
CA TRP A 34 -9.47 -8.08 -9.37
C TRP A 34 -9.64 -9.59 -9.55
N LYS A 35 -9.58 -10.06 -10.80
CA LYS A 35 -9.69 -11.49 -11.13
C LYS A 35 -8.42 -12.29 -10.86
N SER A 36 -7.26 -11.65 -10.88
CA SER A 36 -5.96 -12.34 -10.85
C SER A 36 -5.29 -12.36 -9.49
N VAL A 37 -5.67 -11.47 -8.58
CA VAL A 37 -4.96 -11.22 -7.33
C VAL A 37 -5.93 -11.35 -6.15
N PRO A 38 -5.55 -12.03 -5.04
CA PRO A 38 -6.38 -12.13 -3.85
C PRO A 38 -6.45 -10.80 -3.10
N LEU A 39 -7.32 -9.90 -3.55
CA LEU A 39 -7.50 -8.58 -2.97
C LEU A 39 -8.57 -8.59 -1.87
N LYS A 40 -8.26 -7.90 -0.78
CA LYS A 40 -9.22 -7.51 0.25
C LYS A 40 -9.32 -5.98 0.26
N ILE A 41 -10.51 -5.47 -0.01
CA ILE A 41 -10.74 -4.03 -0.04
C ILE A 41 -11.00 -3.51 1.37
N ILE A 42 -10.27 -2.47 1.75
CA ILE A 42 -10.42 -1.75 3.00
C ILE A 42 -10.79 -0.30 2.69
N TYR A 43 -12.03 0.07 2.98
CA TYR A 43 -12.50 1.43 2.76
C TYR A 43 -12.13 2.35 3.90
N HIS A 44 -11.62 3.53 3.54
CA HIS A 44 -11.39 4.63 4.46
C HIS A 44 -12.36 5.77 4.13
N LYS A 45 -13.02 6.31 5.14
CA LYS A 45 -13.87 7.48 4.95
C LYS A 45 -12.99 8.66 4.51
N GLN A 46 -13.39 9.31 3.42
CA GLN A 46 -12.79 10.57 3.02
C GLN A 46 -13.18 11.63 4.05
N GLN A 47 -12.20 12.28 4.67
CA GLN A 47 -12.46 13.48 5.45
C GLN A 47 -12.79 14.59 4.48
N THR A 48 -14.04 15.04 4.50
CA THR A 48 -14.58 16.06 3.60
C THR A 48 -14.38 17.49 4.09
N ASP A 49 -13.63 17.69 5.16
CA ASP A 49 -13.30 19.04 5.61
C ASP A 49 -12.39 19.72 4.60
N ARG A 50 -12.96 20.67 3.87
CA ARG A 50 -12.29 21.50 2.86
C ARG A 50 -11.10 22.30 3.40
N ASP A 51 -10.94 22.35 4.71
CA ASP A 51 -9.87 23.08 5.40
C ASP A 51 -8.68 22.20 5.81
N VAL A 52 -8.69 20.91 5.48
CA VAL A 52 -7.53 20.05 5.72
C VAL A 52 -6.52 20.34 4.61
N LEU A 53 -5.48 21.09 4.94
CA LEU A 53 -4.28 21.27 4.11
C LEU A 53 -3.81 19.92 3.56
N GLU A 54 -3.24 19.89 2.36
CA GLU A 54 -2.65 18.67 1.76
C GLU A 54 -1.77 17.89 2.74
N SER A 55 -1.04 18.58 3.62
CA SER A 55 -0.28 18.01 4.71
C SER A 55 -1.13 17.20 5.70
N GLY A 56 -2.36 17.62 5.99
CA GLY A 56 -3.27 16.89 6.87
C GLY A 56 -3.80 15.60 6.25
N LEU A 57 -4.06 15.58 4.95
CA LEU A 57 -4.45 14.37 4.23
C LEU A 57 -3.32 13.35 4.17
N MET A 58 -2.09 13.77 3.96
CA MET A 58 -0.91 12.90 4.01
C MET A 58 -0.71 12.32 5.41
N LEU A 59 -0.84 13.14 6.44
CA LEU A 59 -0.67 12.71 7.83
C LEU A 59 -1.75 11.70 8.23
N ALA A 60 -3.01 11.90 7.84
CA ALA A 60 -4.10 10.97 8.10
C ALA A 60 -3.87 9.62 7.41
N ARG A 61 -3.40 9.64 6.16
CA ARG A 61 -3.03 8.43 5.43
C ARG A 61 -1.88 7.68 6.12
N ASP A 62 -0.83 8.37 6.47
CA ASP A 62 0.35 7.78 7.09
C ASP A 62 0.01 7.20 8.48
N SER A 63 -0.85 7.87 9.24
CA SER A 63 -1.35 7.35 10.52
C SER A 63 -2.16 6.07 10.34
N ALA A 64 -3.00 5.98 9.32
CA ALA A 64 -3.78 4.77 9.03
C ALA A 64 -2.87 3.60 8.62
N VAL A 65 -1.83 3.86 7.84
CA VAL A 65 -0.81 2.86 7.46
C VAL A 65 -0.09 2.34 8.69
N VAL A 66 0.42 3.22 9.54
CA VAL A 66 1.14 2.84 10.76
C VAL A 66 0.23 2.05 11.71
N ALA A 67 -1.00 2.48 11.93
CA ALA A 67 -1.96 1.76 12.76
C ALA A 67 -2.24 0.34 12.24
N THR A 68 -2.43 0.19 10.93
CA THR A 68 -2.66 -1.11 10.30
C THR A 68 -1.45 -2.04 10.47
N LEU A 69 -0.24 -1.53 10.28
CA LEU A 69 0.98 -2.30 10.43
C LEU A 69 1.24 -2.70 11.89
N LEU A 70 0.94 -1.83 12.85
CA LEU A 70 1.06 -2.14 14.28
C LEU A 70 0.07 -3.23 14.70
N GLU A 71 -1.13 -3.21 14.16
CA GLU A 71 -2.18 -4.18 14.52
C GLU A 71 -1.99 -5.53 13.85
N HIS A 72 -1.63 -5.54 12.57
CA HIS A 72 -1.61 -6.75 11.74
C HIS A 72 -0.23 -7.17 11.26
N GLY A 73 0.76 -6.28 11.37
CA GLY A 73 2.06 -6.49 10.75
C GLY A 73 1.99 -6.41 9.22
N GLY A 74 2.99 -6.97 8.57
CA GLY A 74 3.04 -7.07 7.12
C GLY A 74 3.94 -6.04 6.45
N ILE A 75 3.73 -5.83 5.16
CA ILE A 75 4.53 -4.94 4.34
C ILE A 75 3.60 -3.92 3.68
N PHE A 76 3.88 -2.65 3.92
CA PHE A 76 3.22 -1.56 3.19
C PHE A 76 4.01 -1.21 1.93
N ILE A 77 3.31 -1.17 0.80
CA ILE A 77 3.89 -0.78 -0.48
C ILE A 77 3.00 0.31 -1.10
N ASN A 78 3.61 1.44 -1.41
CA ASN A 78 2.90 2.52 -2.08
C ASN A 78 2.61 2.15 -3.55
N TRP A 79 1.56 2.72 -4.11
CA TRP A 79 1.09 2.45 -5.47
C TRP A 79 2.10 2.76 -6.58
N ASN A 80 3.07 3.64 -6.32
CA ASN A 80 4.12 4.06 -7.26
C ASN A 80 5.42 3.23 -7.16
N ILE A 81 5.42 2.17 -6.36
CA ILE A 81 6.58 1.28 -6.19
C ILE A 81 6.40 0.02 -7.03
N LEU A 82 7.44 -0.36 -7.75
CA LEU A 82 7.56 -1.65 -8.43
C LEU A 82 8.50 -2.56 -7.65
N VAL A 83 7.99 -3.72 -7.23
CA VAL A 83 8.82 -4.73 -6.56
C VAL A 83 9.50 -5.58 -7.62
N VAL A 84 10.83 -5.60 -7.60
CA VAL A 84 11.65 -6.33 -8.57
C VAL A 84 12.40 -7.51 -7.95
N GLN A 85 12.53 -7.54 -6.62
CA GLN A 85 13.21 -8.59 -5.87
C GLN A 85 12.42 -8.95 -4.62
N SER A 86 12.66 -10.16 -4.11
CA SER A 86 12.04 -10.60 -2.87
C SER A 86 12.47 -9.75 -1.68
N LEU A 87 11.51 -9.34 -0.86
CA LEU A 87 11.72 -8.65 0.40
C LEU A 87 11.89 -9.61 1.60
N ASN A 88 11.90 -10.92 1.35
CA ASN A 88 12.04 -11.93 2.40
C ASN A 88 13.26 -11.73 3.32
N PRO A 89 14.44 -11.31 2.84
CA PRO A 89 15.59 -11.04 3.72
C PRO A 89 15.30 -9.94 4.77
N LEU A 90 14.39 -9.01 4.46
CA LEU A 90 14.02 -7.92 5.37
C LEU A 90 13.10 -8.38 6.51
N ARG A 91 12.48 -9.54 6.39
CA ARG A 91 11.60 -10.12 7.42
C ARG A 91 12.34 -10.52 8.70
N ASN A 92 13.66 -10.60 8.67
CA ASN A 92 14.49 -10.85 9.85
C ASN A 92 14.60 -9.63 10.78
N TYR A 93 14.18 -8.46 10.32
CA TYR A 93 14.18 -7.23 11.09
C TYR A 93 12.79 -6.94 11.61
N SER A 94 12.69 -6.43 12.83
CA SER A 94 11.41 -6.04 13.43
C SER A 94 10.76 -4.86 12.70
N THR A 95 11.58 -3.96 12.17
CA THR A 95 11.12 -2.79 11.42
C THR A 95 12.16 -2.40 10.38
N CYS A 96 11.73 -2.17 9.16
CA CYS A 96 12.57 -1.66 8.08
C CYS A 96 11.90 -0.48 7.39
N PHE A 97 12.71 0.50 7.02
CA PHE A 97 12.29 1.64 6.20
C PHE A 97 13.10 1.68 4.92
N SER A 98 12.44 1.92 3.80
CA SER A 98 13.12 2.21 2.54
C SER A 98 13.18 3.71 2.30
N LYS A 99 14.36 4.21 1.95
CA LYS A 99 14.56 5.59 1.51
C LYS A 99 14.68 5.62 -0.01
N VAL A 100 13.86 6.41 -0.65
CA VAL A 100 13.96 6.67 -2.09
C VAL A 100 14.70 7.98 -2.31
N CYS A 101 15.76 7.93 -3.12
CA CYS A 101 16.65 9.08 -3.39
C CYS A 101 16.12 10.00 -4.49
N LEU A 102 14.85 10.37 -4.50
CA LEU A 102 14.26 11.34 -5.45
C LEU A 102 13.27 12.24 -4.73
N PRO A 103 12.91 13.41 -5.30
CA PRO A 103 12.20 14.48 -4.59
C PRO A 103 10.84 14.10 -3.99
N PHE A 104 10.38 12.90 -4.21
CA PHE A 104 9.18 12.37 -3.57
C PHE A 104 9.59 11.28 -2.58
N ILE A 105 9.51 11.61 -1.30
CA ILE A 105 9.81 10.67 -0.22
C ILE A 105 8.71 9.60 -0.21
N THR A 106 9.02 8.43 -0.72
CA THR A 106 8.19 7.25 -0.51
C THR A 106 8.80 6.46 0.64
N VAL A 107 8.15 6.46 1.76
CA VAL A 107 8.53 5.63 2.91
C VAL A 107 7.84 4.29 2.73
N MET A 108 8.62 3.23 2.62
CA MET A 108 8.13 1.86 2.74
C MET A 108 8.38 1.41 4.18
N LEU A 109 7.31 1.17 4.90
CA LEU A 109 7.34 0.65 6.25
C LEU A 109 7.11 -0.86 6.18
N ILE A 110 8.05 -1.63 6.68
CA ILE A 110 7.88 -3.06 6.89
C ILE A 110 7.85 -3.26 8.40
N ALA A 111 6.69 -3.61 8.91
CA ALA A 111 6.53 -4.11 10.27
C ALA A 111 6.28 -5.62 10.18
N VAL A 112 7.11 -6.36 10.82
CA VAL A 112 6.97 -7.83 10.87
C VAL A 112 6.33 -8.24 12.19
#